data_09d1f1969bd865050a248763c086de52
#
_entry.id   09d1f1969bd865050a248763c086de52
#
_cell.length_a   1.000
_cell.length_b   1.000
_cell.length_c   1.000
_cell.angle_alpha   90.00
_cell.angle_beta   90.00
_cell.angle_gamma   90.00
#
_symmetry.space_group_name_H-M   'P 1'
#
loop_
_entity.id
_entity.type
_entity.pdbx_description
1 polymer ?
#
loop_
_entity_poly.entity_id
_entity_poly.type
_entity_poly.pdbx_seq_one_letter_code
_entity_poly.pdbx_strand_id
1 'polypeptide(L)'
;SRWARENGIAVIHPKRNRSKSDFVSEINENLSDCLNLIQQRQEILYDNPNQHFDHLTIVIDEVLALSEGVNKTIKDSFFSLMSQIALLGRATKVHLLLVSQRFDHNTIPVSVREQLNVLIQIGNINKKTTQFLFPDLDPEGIVIPIGKGTGLIQIIDNEHPYQVLPLLCPTYYTKKGIL
;
A
#
# COMPACT_ATOMS: atom_id res chain seq x y z
N SER A 1 -7.05 7.82 14.87
CA SER A 1 -8.41 7.77 15.43
C SER A 1 -8.49 6.70 16.52
N ARG A 2 -9.51 6.78 17.40
CA ARG A 2 -9.74 5.77 18.44
C ARG A 2 -9.97 4.38 17.82
N TRP A 3 -10.75 4.32 16.75
CA TRP A 3 -11.03 3.09 16.00
C TRP A 3 -9.74 2.45 15.46
N ALA A 4 -8.82 3.23 14.91
CA ALA A 4 -7.56 2.71 14.40
C ALA A 4 -6.73 2.03 15.50
N ARG A 5 -6.66 2.66 16.70
CA ARG A 5 -5.94 2.08 17.86
C ARG A 5 -6.61 0.81 18.38
N GLU A 6 -7.94 0.78 18.43
CA GLU A 6 -8.71 -0.40 18.86
C GLU A 6 -8.57 -1.59 17.90
N ASN A 7 -8.19 -1.33 16.64
CA ASN A 7 -7.96 -2.36 15.61
C ASN A 7 -6.48 -2.60 15.29
N GLY A 8 -5.57 -2.23 16.18
CA GLY A 8 -4.14 -2.49 16.03
C GLY A 8 -3.45 -1.66 14.95
N ILE A 9 -4.06 -0.54 14.52
CA ILE A 9 -3.48 0.33 13.50
C ILE A 9 -2.65 1.42 14.19
N ALA A 10 -1.34 1.39 13.99
CA ALA A 10 -0.46 2.48 14.40
C ALA A 10 -0.66 3.66 13.44
N VAL A 11 -0.99 4.84 13.99
CA VAL A 11 -1.18 6.06 13.21
C VAL A 11 -0.08 7.05 13.55
N ILE A 12 0.78 7.33 12.58
CA ILE A 12 1.81 8.36 12.67
C ILE A 12 1.25 9.64 12.08
N HIS A 13 1.18 10.69 12.87
CA HIS A 13 0.73 12.01 12.42
C HIS A 13 1.92 12.95 12.23
N PRO A 14 1.96 13.72 11.13
CA PRO A 14 2.95 14.78 10.99
C PRO A 14 2.77 15.80 12.13
N LYS A 15 3.84 16.03 12.88
CA LYS A 15 3.82 17.08 13.91
C LYS A 15 3.94 18.43 13.22
N ARG A 16 3.11 19.40 13.61
CA ARG A 16 3.26 20.81 13.20
C ARG A 16 4.70 21.26 13.53
N ASN A 17 5.40 21.85 12.57
CA ASN A 17 6.76 22.40 12.65
C ASN A 17 7.94 21.43 12.40
N ARG A 18 7.76 20.26 11.85
CA ARG A 18 8.86 19.44 11.35
C ARG A 18 9.07 19.65 9.85
N SER A 19 10.33 19.58 9.42
CA SER A 19 10.63 19.47 7.99
C SER A 19 10.04 18.17 7.44
N LYS A 20 9.75 18.13 6.14
CA LYS A 20 9.24 16.92 5.48
C LYS A 20 10.26 15.76 5.56
N SER A 21 11.55 16.07 5.45
CA SER A 21 12.63 15.09 5.59
C SER A 21 12.67 14.45 6.97
N ASP A 22 12.51 15.24 8.03
CA ASP A 22 12.47 14.70 9.40
C ASP A 22 11.25 13.80 9.62
N PHE A 23 10.11 14.17 9.03
CA PHE A 23 8.91 13.35 9.11
C PHE A 23 9.07 12.01 8.38
N VAL A 24 9.64 12.01 7.17
CA VAL A 24 9.89 10.77 6.43
C VAL A 24 10.98 9.94 7.10
N SER A 25 11.97 10.55 7.75
CA SER A 25 12.96 9.83 8.58
C SER A 25 12.30 9.10 9.75
N GLU A 26 11.35 9.72 10.45
CA GLU A 26 10.57 9.06 11.51
C GLU A 26 9.74 7.88 10.95
N ILE A 27 9.18 8.02 9.74
CA ILE A 27 8.51 6.90 9.07
C ILE A 27 9.51 5.77 8.78
N ASN A 28 10.70 6.07 8.30
CA ASN A 28 11.74 5.08 8.03
C ASN A 28 12.16 4.31 9.29
N GLU A 29 12.27 4.99 10.45
CA GLU A 29 12.52 4.33 11.72
C GLU A 29 11.41 3.32 12.06
N ASN A 30 10.15 3.72 11.96
CA ASN A 30 9.01 2.82 12.21
C ASN A 30 8.93 1.66 11.20
N LEU A 31 9.26 1.89 9.92
CA LEU A 31 9.33 0.82 8.92
C LEU A 31 10.48 -0.16 9.20
N SER A 32 11.61 0.36 9.70
CA SER A 32 12.74 -0.48 10.16
C SER A 32 12.34 -1.37 11.32
N ASP A 33 11.58 -0.86 12.29
CA ASP A 33 11.04 -1.65 13.39
C ASP A 33 10.08 -2.74 12.91
N CYS A 34 9.25 -2.44 11.90
CA CYS A 34 8.40 -3.44 11.27
C CYS A 34 9.22 -4.52 10.54
N LEU A 35 10.32 -4.16 9.90
CA LEU A 35 11.23 -5.11 9.27
C LEU A 35 11.92 -6.01 10.30
N ASN A 36 12.34 -5.45 11.44
CA ASN A 36 12.87 -6.23 12.57
C ASN A 36 11.84 -7.23 13.10
N LEU A 37 10.57 -6.83 13.20
CA LEU A 37 9.48 -7.73 13.57
C LEU A 37 9.31 -8.88 12.55
N ILE A 38 9.41 -8.58 11.26
CA ILE A 38 9.37 -9.59 10.21
C ILE A 38 10.50 -10.62 10.41
N GLN A 39 11.72 -10.16 10.65
CA GLN A 39 12.88 -11.02 10.85
C GLN A 39 12.70 -11.92 12.09
N GLN A 40 12.25 -11.35 13.22
CA GLN A 40 11.95 -12.13 14.43
C GLN A 40 10.88 -13.20 14.18
N ARG A 41 9.81 -12.86 13.45
CA ARG A 41 8.77 -13.83 13.09
C ARG A 41 9.27 -14.90 12.13
N GLN A 42 10.19 -14.58 11.22
CA GLN A 42 10.83 -15.57 10.34
C GLN A 42 11.68 -16.57 11.13
N GLU A 43 12.45 -16.11 12.13
CA GLU A 43 13.21 -16.99 13.03
C GLU A 43 12.27 -17.95 13.78
N ILE A 44 11.15 -17.45 14.30
CA ILE A 44 10.15 -18.28 14.98
C ILE A 44 9.55 -19.32 14.00
N LEU A 45 9.24 -18.93 12.75
CA LEU A 45 8.71 -19.85 11.74
C LEU A 45 9.73 -20.90 11.31
N TYR A 46 11.03 -20.59 11.38
CA TYR A 46 12.08 -21.57 11.11
C TYR A 46 12.05 -22.72 12.14
N ASP A 47 11.88 -22.37 13.41
CA ASP A 47 11.81 -23.35 14.50
C ASP A 47 10.43 -24.00 14.62
N ASN A 48 9.35 -23.26 14.32
CA ASN A 48 7.96 -23.73 14.37
C ASN A 48 7.17 -23.25 13.16
N PRO A 49 7.15 -24.00 12.03
CA PRO A 49 6.46 -23.62 10.79
C PRO A 49 4.94 -23.42 10.92
N ASN A 50 4.32 -23.97 11.96
CA ASN A 50 2.88 -23.84 12.21
C ASN A 50 2.51 -22.69 13.16
N GLN A 51 3.48 -21.85 13.52
CA GLN A 51 3.23 -20.70 14.39
C GLN A 51 2.25 -19.74 13.73
N HIS A 52 1.21 -19.37 14.45
CA HIS A 52 0.26 -18.33 14.07
C HIS A 52 0.70 -16.96 14.60
N PHE A 53 0.58 -15.96 13.74
CA PHE A 53 0.75 -14.54 14.12
C PHE A 53 -0.51 -13.76 13.82
N ASP A 54 -0.77 -12.76 14.64
CA ASP A 54 -1.78 -11.74 14.32
C ASP A 54 -1.34 -10.90 13.13
N HIS A 55 -2.31 -10.50 12.30
CA HIS A 55 -2.06 -9.63 11.16
C HIS A 55 -1.67 -8.23 11.63
N LEU A 56 -0.59 -7.71 11.07
CA LEU A 56 -0.19 -6.31 11.17
C LEU A 56 -0.32 -5.68 9.78
N THR A 57 -1.14 -4.64 9.67
CA THR A 57 -1.25 -3.87 8.42
C THR A 57 -0.69 -2.47 8.63
N ILE A 58 0.34 -2.15 7.86
CA ILE A 58 0.97 -0.84 7.81
C ILE A 58 0.26 -0.04 6.72
N VAL A 59 -0.42 1.04 7.10
CA VAL A 59 -1.10 1.93 6.16
C VAL A 59 -0.25 3.17 5.94
N ILE A 60 0.14 3.41 4.70
CA ILE A 60 0.87 4.62 4.29
C ILE A 60 -0.05 5.40 3.35
N ASP A 61 -0.59 6.50 3.85
CA ASP A 61 -1.44 7.40 3.08
C ASP A 61 -0.62 8.52 2.44
N GLU A 62 -1.05 8.99 1.28
CA GLU A 62 -0.40 10.06 0.49
C GLU A 62 1.07 9.76 0.16
N VAL A 63 1.37 8.53 -0.30
CA VAL A 63 2.74 8.08 -0.62
C VAL A 63 3.46 9.04 -1.55
N LEU A 64 2.79 9.59 -2.57
CA LEU A 64 3.36 10.58 -3.47
C LEU A 64 3.86 11.81 -2.71
N ALA A 65 3.03 12.32 -1.79
CA ALA A 65 3.39 13.48 -0.98
C ALA A 65 4.60 13.20 -0.07
N LEU A 66 4.79 11.98 0.37
CA LEU A 66 5.95 11.57 1.19
C LEU A 66 7.23 11.39 0.36
N SER A 67 7.11 11.04 -0.91
CA SER A 67 8.27 10.80 -1.79
C SER A 67 8.79 12.05 -2.49
N GLU A 68 7.95 13.09 -2.68
CA GLU A 68 8.32 14.34 -3.35
C GLU A 68 8.98 15.36 -2.39
N GLY A 69 10.04 16.01 -2.86
CA GLY A 69 10.73 17.09 -2.11
C GLY A 69 11.47 16.64 -0.85
N VAL A 70 11.79 15.37 -0.74
CA VAL A 70 12.57 14.77 0.34
C VAL A 70 14.00 14.55 -0.13
N ASN A 71 14.96 14.61 0.80
CA ASN A 71 16.34 14.26 0.52
C ASN A 71 16.43 12.87 -0.13
N LYS A 72 17.26 12.74 -1.16
CA LYS A 72 17.38 11.51 -1.95
C LYS A 72 17.70 10.28 -1.08
N THR A 73 18.65 10.39 -0.16
CA THR A 73 19.05 9.28 0.73
C THR A 73 17.88 8.80 1.58
N ILE A 74 17.08 9.72 2.12
CA ILE A 74 15.89 9.41 2.94
C ILE A 74 14.82 8.74 2.07
N LYS A 75 14.60 9.25 0.85
CA LYS A 75 13.66 8.67 -0.12
C LYS A 75 14.08 7.26 -0.54
N ASP A 76 15.34 7.05 -0.84
CA ASP A 76 15.87 5.75 -1.25
C ASP A 76 15.73 4.73 -0.11
N SER A 77 15.98 5.13 1.13
CA SER A 77 15.75 4.32 2.33
C SER A 77 14.26 3.97 2.49
N PHE A 78 13.36 4.95 2.33
CA PHE A 78 11.91 4.74 2.38
C PHE A 78 11.45 3.70 1.36
N PHE A 79 11.89 3.80 0.12
CA PHE A 79 11.55 2.85 -0.93
C PHE A 79 12.14 1.46 -0.68
N SER A 80 13.38 1.39 -0.19
CA SER A 80 14.04 0.12 0.15
C SER A 80 13.29 -0.61 1.27
N LEU A 81 12.90 0.09 2.33
CA LEU A 81 12.15 -0.48 3.45
C LEU A 81 10.79 -1.00 3.00
N MET A 82 10.03 -0.21 2.21
CA MET A 82 8.76 -0.67 1.65
C MET A 82 8.92 -1.92 0.80
N SER A 83 9.95 -1.96 -0.05
CA SER A 83 10.22 -3.12 -0.91
C SER A 83 10.50 -4.39 -0.09
N GLN A 84 11.34 -4.27 0.94
CA GLN A 84 11.67 -5.40 1.82
C GLN A 84 10.45 -5.90 2.61
N ILE A 85 9.65 -4.99 3.16
CA ILE A 85 8.42 -5.36 3.89
C ILE A 85 7.42 -6.03 2.95
N ALA A 86 7.22 -5.49 1.74
CA ALA A 86 6.31 -6.09 0.75
C ALA A 86 6.75 -7.50 0.34
N LEU A 87 8.06 -7.69 0.16
CA LEU A 87 8.63 -8.99 -0.22
C LEU A 87 8.55 -10.03 0.91
N LEU A 88 8.89 -9.64 2.14
CA LEU A 88 9.12 -10.57 3.24
C LEU A 88 7.92 -10.72 4.18
N GLY A 89 7.00 -9.75 4.17
CA GLY A 89 5.91 -9.66 5.15
C GLY A 89 4.83 -10.73 5.03
N ARG A 90 4.64 -11.33 3.84
CA ARG A 90 3.52 -12.25 3.58
C ARG A 90 3.48 -13.43 4.54
N ALA A 91 4.57 -14.16 4.67
CA ALA A 91 4.65 -15.33 5.55
C ALA A 91 4.51 -14.97 7.02
N THR A 92 4.94 -13.78 7.41
CA THR A 92 4.96 -13.28 8.78
C THR A 92 3.72 -12.48 9.16
N LYS A 93 2.71 -12.42 8.27
CA LYS A 93 1.45 -11.68 8.45
C LYS A 93 1.64 -10.17 8.65
N VAL A 94 2.66 -9.59 8.03
CA VAL A 94 2.89 -8.14 7.98
C VAL A 94 2.59 -7.67 6.56
N HIS A 95 1.67 -6.71 6.42
CA HIS A 95 1.14 -6.26 5.14
C HIS A 95 1.30 -4.76 4.98
N LEU A 96 1.49 -4.32 3.72
CA LEU A 96 1.46 -2.91 3.34
C LEU A 96 0.13 -2.57 2.66
N LEU A 97 -0.47 -1.46 3.05
CA LEU A 97 -1.54 -0.79 2.32
C LEU A 97 -1.05 0.61 1.93
N LEU A 98 -0.80 0.79 0.66
CA LEU A 98 -0.31 2.05 0.11
C LEU A 98 -1.47 2.81 -0.55
N VAL A 99 -1.67 4.06 -0.15
CA VAL A 99 -2.72 4.94 -0.68
C VAL A 99 -2.07 6.17 -1.29
N SER A 100 -2.49 6.55 -2.49
CA SER A 100 -1.99 7.75 -3.17
C SER A 100 -3.01 8.26 -4.18
N GLN A 101 -2.99 9.56 -4.46
CA GLN A 101 -3.82 10.17 -5.49
C GLN A 101 -3.44 9.70 -6.90
N ARG A 102 -2.19 9.31 -7.10
CA ARG A 102 -1.71 8.65 -8.32
C ARG A 102 -0.58 7.70 -7.98
N PHE A 103 -0.40 6.69 -8.82
CA PHE A 103 0.75 5.82 -8.80
C PHE A 103 1.50 5.93 -10.13
N ASP A 104 2.80 6.14 -10.04
CA ASP A 104 3.76 6.11 -11.13
C ASP A 104 5.16 5.76 -10.55
N HIS A 105 6.16 5.68 -11.41
CA HIS A 105 7.55 5.36 -11.01
C HIS A 105 8.19 6.40 -10.05
N ASN A 106 7.61 7.59 -9.91
CA ASN A 106 8.06 8.59 -8.93
C ASN A 106 7.40 8.39 -7.56
N THR A 107 6.22 7.78 -7.53
CA THR A 107 5.44 7.51 -6.32
C THR A 107 5.99 6.31 -5.57
N ILE A 108 6.17 5.20 -6.28
CA ILE A 108 6.79 3.96 -5.79
C ILE A 108 7.62 3.32 -6.91
N PRO A 109 8.73 2.63 -6.58
CA PRO A 109 9.47 1.84 -7.56
C PRO A 109 8.64 0.68 -8.10
N VAL A 110 8.93 0.25 -9.34
CA VAL A 110 8.33 -0.93 -9.95
C VAL A 110 8.55 -2.17 -9.06
N SER A 111 9.72 -2.29 -8.43
CA SER A 111 10.04 -3.39 -7.51
C SER A 111 9.10 -3.47 -6.30
N VAL A 112 8.57 -2.35 -5.80
CA VAL A 112 7.54 -2.35 -4.76
C VAL A 112 6.20 -2.80 -5.34
N ARG A 113 5.78 -2.22 -6.49
CA ARG A 113 4.52 -2.58 -7.14
C ARG A 113 4.42 -4.08 -7.41
N GLU A 114 5.48 -4.70 -7.90
CA GLU A 114 5.52 -6.14 -8.25
C GLU A 114 5.39 -7.07 -7.04
N GLN A 115 5.61 -6.57 -5.83
CA GLN A 115 5.40 -7.33 -4.59
C GLN A 115 3.97 -7.18 -4.02
N LEU A 116 3.17 -6.27 -4.56
CA LEU A 116 1.80 -6.05 -4.09
C LEU A 116 0.84 -7.02 -4.78
N ASN A 117 0.06 -7.74 -3.98
CA ASN A 117 -0.87 -8.75 -4.48
C ASN A 117 -2.26 -8.20 -4.83
N VAL A 118 -2.59 -7.00 -4.39
CA VAL A 118 -3.86 -6.34 -4.70
C VAL A 118 -3.57 -4.93 -5.20
N LEU A 119 -4.02 -4.64 -6.41
CA LEU A 119 -3.89 -3.34 -7.05
C LEU A 119 -5.28 -2.77 -7.32
N ILE A 120 -5.53 -1.55 -6.86
CA ILE A 120 -6.84 -0.91 -6.95
C ILE A 120 -6.65 0.51 -7.50
N GLN A 121 -7.45 0.85 -8.51
CA GLN A 121 -7.59 2.21 -9.01
C GLN A 121 -9.05 2.62 -8.90
N ILE A 122 -9.35 3.69 -8.16
CA ILE A 122 -10.71 4.20 -7.92
C ILE A 122 -10.84 5.61 -8.51
N GLY A 123 -12.01 5.91 -9.04
CA GLY A 123 -12.36 7.23 -9.55
C GLY A 123 -11.93 7.46 -11.00
N ASN A 124 -11.53 8.70 -11.32
CA ASN A 124 -11.14 9.04 -12.68
C ASN A 124 -9.90 8.28 -13.13
N ILE A 125 -10.10 7.38 -14.07
CA ILE A 125 -9.03 6.55 -14.62
C ILE A 125 -8.19 7.38 -15.57
N ASN A 126 -6.92 7.56 -15.24
CA ASN A 126 -5.95 8.19 -16.12
C ASN A 126 -4.98 7.15 -16.68
N LYS A 127 -4.65 7.31 -17.96
CA LYS A 127 -3.83 6.37 -18.72
C LYS A 127 -2.49 6.04 -18.04
N LYS A 128 -1.81 7.02 -17.46
CA LYS A 128 -0.48 6.83 -16.84
C LYS A 128 -0.54 5.93 -15.59
N THR A 129 -1.48 6.21 -14.68
CA THR A 129 -1.68 5.39 -13.48
C THR A 129 -2.16 3.99 -13.85
N THR A 130 -3.06 3.87 -14.83
CA THR A 130 -3.56 2.57 -15.29
C THR A 130 -2.43 1.72 -15.88
N GLN A 131 -1.61 2.29 -16.75
CA GLN A 131 -0.46 1.57 -17.33
C GLN A 131 0.60 1.20 -16.28
N PHE A 132 0.75 2.02 -15.22
CA PHE A 132 1.68 1.69 -14.14
C PHE A 132 1.15 0.57 -13.25
N LEU A 133 -0.12 0.62 -12.85
CA LEU A 133 -0.72 -0.40 -11.97
C LEU A 133 -0.99 -1.70 -12.72
N PHE A 134 -1.47 -1.62 -13.95
CA PHE A 134 -1.93 -2.75 -14.75
C PHE A 134 -1.20 -2.77 -16.11
N PRO A 135 0.09 -3.13 -16.14
CA PRO A 135 0.89 -3.05 -17.38
C PRO A 135 0.41 -3.98 -18.48
N ASP A 136 -0.20 -5.11 -18.11
CA ASP A 136 -0.69 -6.14 -19.04
C ASP A 136 -2.16 -5.90 -19.46
N LEU A 137 -2.76 -4.80 -19.01
CA LEU A 137 -4.13 -4.48 -19.34
C LEU A 137 -4.24 -4.04 -20.82
N ASP A 138 -5.04 -4.77 -21.59
CA ASP A 138 -5.48 -4.31 -22.91
C ASP A 138 -6.59 -3.25 -22.73
N PRO A 139 -6.31 -1.97 -23.04
CA PRO A 139 -7.29 -0.91 -22.86
C PRO A 139 -8.49 -1.01 -23.82
N GLU A 140 -8.40 -1.79 -24.91
CA GLU A 140 -9.49 -1.94 -25.88
C GLU A 140 -10.52 -2.99 -25.44
N GLY A 141 -10.17 -3.88 -24.49
CA GLY A 141 -11.03 -4.98 -24.05
C GLY A 141 -11.84 -4.73 -22.78
N ILE A 142 -11.68 -3.59 -22.09
CA ILE A 142 -12.29 -3.35 -20.78
C ILE A 142 -13.29 -2.22 -20.81
N VAL A 143 -14.52 -2.52 -20.37
CA VAL A 143 -15.50 -1.49 -20.01
C VAL A 143 -15.12 -0.89 -18.67
N ILE A 144 -14.63 0.35 -18.72
CA ILE A 144 -14.27 1.09 -17.50
C ILE A 144 -15.55 1.65 -16.88
N PRO A 145 -15.93 1.24 -15.66
CA PRO A 145 -17.10 1.82 -15.02
C PRO A 145 -16.88 3.30 -14.71
N ILE A 146 -17.88 4.12 -14.98
CA ILE A 146 -17.85 5.57 -14.74
C ILE A 146 -18.70 5.90 -13.52
N GLY A 147 -18.16 6.69 -12.60
CA GLY A 147 -18.88 7.19 -11.45
C GLY A 147 -18.07 7.15 -10.14
N LYS A 148 -18.65 7.76 -9.10
CA LYS A 148 -18.06 7.73 -7.76
C LYS A 148 -18.04 6.29 -7.22
N GLY A 149 -16.91 5.87 -6.66
CA GLY A 149 -16.77 4.54 -6.08
C GLY A 149 -16.62 3.42 -7.12
N THR A 150 -16.45 3.75 -8.41
CA THR A 150 -16.11 2.78 -9.44
C THR A 150 -14.62 2.79 -9.73
N GLY A 151 -14.10 1.71 -10.29
CA GLY A 151 -12.69 1.62 -10.60
C GLY A 151 -12.30 0.28 -11.20
N LEU A 152 -11.03 -0.06 -11.05
CA LEU A 152 -10.43 -1.31 -11.49
C LEU A 152 -9.73 -1.98 -10.31
N ILE A 153 -9.76 -3.29 -10.28
CA ILE A 153 -9.06 -4.12 -9.30
C ILE A 153 -8.37 -5.29 -9.99
N GLN A 154 -7.15 -5.57 -9.54
CA GLN A 154 -6.44 -6.82 -9.85
C GLN A 154 -6.06 -7.48 -8.54
N ILE A 155 -6.40 -8.75 -8.40
CA ILE A 155 -5.96 -9.61 -7.30
C ILE A 155 -5.02 -10.63 -7.94
N ILE A 156 -3.74 -10.53 -7.58
CA ILE A 156 -2.69 -11.40 -8.11
C ILE A 156 -2.62 -12.63 -7.21
N ASP A 157 -3.23 -13.72 -7.68
CA ASP A 157 -3.19 -15.02 -7.05
C ASP A 157 -2.66 -16.08 -8.05
N ASN A 158 -2.65 -17.35 -7.63
CA ASN A 158 -2.16 -18.44 -8.49
C ASN A 158 -3.14 -18.81 -9.61
N GLU A 159 -4.41 -18.39 -9.53
CA GLU A 159 -5.47 -18.76 -10.47
C GLU A 159 -5.72 -17.65 -11.50
N HIS A 160 -5.58 -16.36 -11.06
CA HIS A 160 -5.95 -15.20 -11.87
C HIS A 160 -4.87 -14.10 -11.87
N PRO A 161 -3.60 -14.40 -12.19
CA PRO A 161 -2.49 -13.47 -11.98
C PRO A 161 -2.57 -12.19 -12.84
N TYR A 162 -3.28 -12.22 -13.96
CA TYR A 162 -3.33 -11.09 -14.91
C TYR A 162 -4.72 -10.49 -15.09
N GLN A 163 -5.74 -11.00 -14.39
CA GLN A 163 -7.11 -10.56 -14.58
C GLN A 163 -7.37 -9.23 -13.88
N VAL A 164 -7.68 -8.19 -14.65
CA VAL A 164 -8.18 -6.91 -14.14
C VAL A 164 -9.70 -6.89 -14.26
N LEU A 165 -10.38 -6.61 -13.16
CA LEU A 165 -11.83 -6.61 -13.06
C LEU A 165 -12.36 -5.20 -12.79
N PRO A 166 -13.58 -4.86 -13.25
CA PRO A 166 -14.26 -3.66 -12.80
C PRO A 166 -14.56 -3.75 -11.30
N LEU A 167 -14.35 -2.64 -10.59
CA LEU A 167 -14.63 -2.50 -9.16
C LEU A 167 -15.80 -1.57 -8.95
N LEU A 168 -16.74 -1.99 -8.10
CA LEU A 168 -17.79 -1.14 -7.56
C LEU A 168 -17.68 -1.16 -6.03
N CYS A 169 -17.31 -0.01 -5.45
CA CYS A 169 -17.26 0.13 -4.01
C CYS A 169 -18.67 0.17 -3.41
N PRO A 170 -18.90 -0.46 -2.25
CA PRO A 170 -20.18 -0.38 -1.58
C PRO A 170 -20.50 1.06 -1.16
N THR A 171 -21.77 1.44 -1.26
CA THR A 171 -22.25 2.74 -0.82
C THR A 171 -22.68 2.66 0.64
N TYR A 172 -22.10 3.51 1.47
CA TYR A 172 -22.48 3.62 2.87
C TYR A 172 -23.41 4.81 3.08
N TYR A 173 -24.57 4.53 3.68
CA TYR A 173 -25.50 5.58 4.11
C TYR A 173 -25.20 5.91 5.57
N THR A 174 -24.81 7.16 5.84
CA THR A 174 -24.77 7.67 7.22
C THR A 174 -26.11 8.30 7.57
N LYS A 175 -26.42 8.47 8.87
CA LYS A 175 -27.64 9.18 9.33
C LYS A 175 -27.74 10.64 8.80
N LYS A 176 -26.70 11.13 8.11
CA LYS A 176 -26.62 12.49 7.52
C LYS A 176 -26.58 12.52 5.99
N GLY A 177 -26.82 11.38 5.32
CA GLY A 177 -26.77 11.28 3.85
C GLY A 177 -25.67 10.38 3.31
N ILE A 178 -25.51 10.37 1.98
CA ILE A 178 -24.47 9.60 1.26
C ILE A 178 -23.11 10.29 1.48
N LEU A 179 -22.10 9.53 1.88
CA LEU A 179 -20.70 9.98 1.88
C LEU A 179 -20.14 10.00 0.46
#